data_a3ec0996bb1f3205737e0612789f3ba1
#
_entry.id   a3ec0996bb1f3205737e0612789f3ba1
#
_cell.length_a   1.000
_cell.length_b   1.000
_cell.length_c   1.000
_cell.angle_alpha   90.00
_cell.angle_beta   90.00
_cell.angle_gamma   90.00
#
_symmetry.space_group_name_H-M   'P 1'
#
loop_
_entity.id
_entity.type
_entity.pdbx_description
1 polymer ?
#
loop_
_entity_poly.entity_id
_entity_poly.type
_entity_poly.pdbx_seq_one_letter_code
_entity_poly.pdbx_strand_id
1 'polypeptide(L)'
;MTHRRTLEITVVALLFALLASAAGAQNPKHDAQLKTVRGVVVDKSDNPVSASVVFLKNVRTNQVKSYIADSQGNFRFSGLDPNSDYEVHAEKEGAKSQTRNVSSFDTRMDIVLNLKLAPKKG
;
A
#
# COMPACT_ATOMS: atom_id res chain seq x y z
N MET A 1 -25.47 -15.24 51.30
CA MET A 1 -25.88 -14.90 49.94
C MET A 1 -25.13 -13.73 49.36
N THR A 2 -24.82 -12.72 50.14
CA THR A 2 -24.04 -11.56 49.69
C THR A 2 -22.60 -11.88 49.31
N HIS A 3 -21.98 -12.89 49.89
CA HIS A 3 -20.61 -13.28 49.60
C HIS A 3 -20.42 -13.93 48.25
N ARG A 4 -21.45 -14.63 47.72
CA ARG A 4 -21.37 -15.25 46.41
C ARG A 4 -21.37 -14.24 45.28
N ARG A 5 -22.15 -13.17 45.39
CA ARG A 5 -22.20 -12.11 44.37
C ARG A 5 -20.90 -11.33 44.28
N THR A 6 -20.23 -11.11 45.41
CA THR A 6 -18.96 -10.41 45.44
C THR A 6 -17.86 -11.21 44.78
N LEU A 7 -17.85 -12.54 45.00
CA LEU A 7 -16.89 -13.45 44.37
C LEU A 7 -17.06 -13.51 42.82
N GLU A 8 -18.31 -13.54 42.36
CA GLU A 8 -18.60 -13.56 40.93
C GLU A 8 -18.12 -12.31 40.21
N ILE A 9 -18.31 -11.14 40.82
CA ILE A 9 -17.85 -9.86 40.25
C ILE A 9 -16.33 -9.82 40.19
N THR A 10 -15.64 -10.37 41.16
CA THR A 10 -14.17 -10.39 41.18
C THR A 10 -13.61 -11.27 40.08
N VAL A 11 -14.24 -12.42 39.82
CA VAL A 11 -13.82 -13.34 38.76
C VAL A 11 -14.03 -12.72 37.38
N VAL A 12 -15.16 -12.03 37.19
CA VAL A 12 -15.45 -11.35 35.92
C VAL A 12 -14.44 -10.23 35.67
N ALA A 13 -14.05 -9.48 36.66
CA ALA A 13 -13.06 -8.42 36.56
C ALA A 13 -11.68 -8.97 36.18
N LEU A 14 -11.28 -10.12 36.72
CA LEU A 14 -10.03 -10.79 36.33
C LEU A 14 -10.02 -11.26 34.89
N LEU A 15 -11.13 -11.79 34.42
CA LEU A 15 -11.27 -12.21 33.02
C LEU A 15 -11.15 -11.04 32.04
N PHE A 16 -11.72 -9.90 32.38
CA PHE A 16 -11.61 -8.69 31.58
C PHE A 16 -10.16 -8.18 31.51
N ALA A 17 -9.42 -8.24 32.59
CA ALA A 17 -8.02 -7.81 32.61
C ALA A 17 -7.15 -8.71 31.73
N LEU A 18 -7.41 -10.01 31.71
CA LEU A 18 -6.69 -10.96 30.87
C LEU A 18 -6.96 -10.72 29.37
N LEU A 19 -8.20 -10.42 29.01
CA LEU A 19 -8.56 -10.11 27.62
C LEU A 19 -7.88 -8.82 27.13
N ALA A 20 -7.82 -7.80 27.98
CA ALA A 20 -7.14 -6.56 27.65
C ALA A 20 -5.64 -6.77 27.42
N SER A 21 -5.00 -7.62 28.22
CA SER A 21 -3.58 -7.95 28.04
C SER A 21 -3.31 -8.69 26.73
N ALA A 22 -4.20 -9.59 26.35
CA ALA A 22 -4.07 -10.34 25.09
C ALA A 22 -4.23 -9.41 23.88
N ALA A 23 -5.14 -8.45 23.93
CA ALA A 23 -5.32 -7.47 22.86
C ALA A 23 -4.10 -6.55 22.71
N GLY A 24 -3.44 -6.19 23.81
CA GLY A 24 -2.24 -5.36 23.78
C GLY A 24 -0.98 -6.10 23.31
N ALA A 25 -1.03 -7.42 23.21
CA ALA A 25 0.10 -8.22 22.75
C ALA A 25 0.23 -8.28 21.23
N GLN A 26 -0.73 -7.79 20.47
CA GLN A 26 -0.62 -7.69 19.02
C GLN A 26 0.41 -6.62 18.68
N ASN A 27 1.54 -7.07 18.18
CA ASN A 27 2.69 -6.22 17.96
C ASN A 27 2.65 -5.62 16.56
N PRO A 28 2.64 -4.29 16.40
CA PRO A 28 2.60 -3.65 15.08
C PRO A 28 3.94 -3.66 14.34
N LYS A 29 4.93 -4.45 14.77
CA LYS A 29 6.25 -4.46 14.14
C LYS A 29 6.23 -4.84 12.65
N HIS A 30 5.25 -5.59 12.20
CA HIS A 30 5.15 -6.00 10.81
C HIS A 30 4.67 -4.86 9.91
N ASP A 31 3.87 -3.92 10.42
CA ASP A 31 3.33 -2.80 9.65
C ASP A 31 4.40 -1.76 9.31
N ALA A 32 5.43 -1.63 10.14
CA ALA A 32 6.50 -0.64 9.96
C ALA A 32 7.48 -0.98 8.83
N GLN A 33 7.39 -2.19 8.24
CA GLN A 33 8.35 -2.68 7.25
C GLN A 33 7.77 -2.77 5.83
N LEU A 34 6.56 -2.27 5.61
CA LEU A 34 5.93 -2.31 4.29
C LEU A 34 6.34 -1.10 3.47
N LYS A 35 6.47 -1.32 2.16
CA LYS A 35 6.84 -0.26 1.22
C LYS A 35 5.62 0.46 0.67
N THR A 36 5.82 1.73 0.33
CA THR A 36 4.88 2.54 -0.42
C THR A 36 5.55 3.00 -1.71
N VAL A 37 4.84 2.90 -2.83
CA VAL A 37 5.23 3.47 -4.11
C VAL A 37 4.18 4.50 -4.48
N ARG A 38 4.60 5.73 -4.75
CA ARG A 38 3.70 6.83 -5.08
C ARG A 38 4.36 7.74 -6.10
N GLY A 39 3.56 8.59 -6.70
CA GLY A 39 4.10 9.55 -7.66
C GLY A 39 3.02 10.26 -8.42
N VAL A 40 3.39 10.83 -9.55
CA VAL A 40 2.49 11.59 -10.43
C VAL A 40 2.62 11.03 -11.84
N VAL A 41 1.48 10.87 -12.51
CA VAL A 41 1.46 10.57 -13.94
C VAL A 41 1.44 11.89 -14.69
N VAL A 42 2.38 12.05 -15.61
CA VAL A 42 2.51 13.27 -16.41
C VAL A 42 2.51 12.92 -17.91
N ASP A 43 2.19 13.91 -18.74
CA ASP A 43 2.33 13.77 -20.19
C ASP A 43 3.76 14.12 -20.64
N LYS A 44 4.02 14.13 -21.94
CA LYS A 44 5.34 14.43 -22.48
C LYS A 44 5.81 15.86 -22.19
N SER A 45 4.89 16.76 -21.84
CA SER A 45 5.19 18.15 -21.49
C SER A 45 5.26 18.37 -19.98
N ASP A 46 5.28 17.27 -19.19
CA ASP A 46 5.32 17.27 -17.73
C ASP A 46 4.05 17.82 -17.05
N ASN A 47 2.94 17.88 -17.78
CA ASN A 47 1.65 18.23 -17.19
C ASN A 47 1.00 17.03 -16.51
N PRO A 48 0.41 17.17 -15.31
CA PRO A 48 -0.31 16.08 -14.67
C PRO A 48 -1.45 15.54 -15.54
N VAL A 49 -1.61 14.23 -15.53
CA VAL A 49 -2.68 13.56 -16.29
C VAL A 49 -3.66 12.94 -15.31
N SER A 50 -4.89 13.48 -15.30
CA SER A 50 -5.95 12.96 -14.44
C SER A 50 -6.49 11.62 -14.96
N ALA A 51 -6.97 10.79 -14.04
CA ALA A 51 -7.72 9.56 -14.33
C ALA A 51 -6.95 8.53 -15.18
N SER A 52 -5.62 8.60 -15.24
CA SER A 52 -4.84 7.51 -15.82
C SER A 52 -4.87 6.30 -14.90
N VAL A 53 -4.75 5.11 -15.47
CA VAL A 53 -4.70 3.87 -14.71
C VAL A 53 -3.24 3.49 -14.50
N VAL A 54 -2.85 3.34 -13.24
CA VAL A 54 -1.50 2.92 -12.88
C VAL A 54 -1.56 1.44 -12.48
N PHE A 55 -0.68 0.65 -13.05
CA PHE A 55 -0.59 -0.79 -12.78
C PHE A 55 0.69 -1.09 -12.01
N LEU A 56 0.55 -1.94 -11.01
CA LEU A 56 1.68 -2.44 -10.23
C LEU A 56 1.64 -3.97 -10.26
N LYS A 57 2.71 -4.57 -10.77
CA LYS A 57 2.81 -6.02 -10.90
C LYS A 57 3.89 -6.56 -9.97
N ASN A 58 3.54 -7.56 -9.17
CA ASN A 58 4.53 -8.33 -8.41
C ASN A 58 5.20 -9.31 -9.38
N VAL A 59 6.50 -9.16 -9.58
CA VAL A 59 7.23 -9.93 -10.58
C VAL A 59 7.24 -11.44 -10.26
N ARG A 60 7.30 -11.77 -8.98
CA ARG A 60 7.36 -13.18 -8.56
C ARG A 60 6.02 -13.89 -8.68
N THR A 61 4.93 -13.24 -8.28
CA THR A 61 3.60 -13.86 -8.25
C THR A 61 2.76 -13.54 -9.47
N ASN A 62 3.16 -12.56 -10.30
CA ASN A 62 2.39 -12.00 -11.41
C ASN A 62 1.07 -11.34 -10.99
N GLN A 63 0.87 -11.10 -9.70
CA GLN A 63 -0.30 -10.40 -9.23
C GLN A 63 -0.22 -8.93 -9.63
N VAL A 64 -1.32 -8.41 -10.18
CA VAL A 64 -1.42 -7.02 -10.64
C VAL A 64 -2.45 -6.27 -9.81
N LYS A 65 -2.06 -5.09 -9.34
CA LYS A 65 -2.95 -4.12 -8.70
C LYS A 65 -3.06 -2.90 -9.59
N SER A 66 -4.18 -2.22 -9.54
CA SER A 66 -4.37 -0.98 -10.29
C SER A 66 -4.83 0.14 -9.39
N TYR A 67 -4.55 1.37 -9.79
CA TYR A 67 -4.94 2.58 -9.09
C TYR A 67 -5.29 3.64 -10.14
N ILE A 68 -6.44 4.28 -9.97
CA ILE A 68 -6.84 5.39 -10.86
C ILE A 68 -6.29 6.67 -10.28
N ALA A 69 -5.41 7.34 -11.03
CA ALA A 69 -4.81 8.61 -10.60
C ALA A 69 -5.89 9.67 -10.40
N ASP A 70 -5.66 10.55 -9.43
CA ASP A 70 -6.59 11.62 -9.09
C ASP A 70 -6.54 12.75 -10.14
N SER A 71 -7.26 13.85 -9.86
CA SER A 71 -7.34 14.99 -10.77
C SER A 71 -6.00 15.68 -11.03
N GLN A 72 -5.02 15.46 -10.17
CA GLN A 72 -3.67 16.01 -10.29
C GLN A 72 -2.64 14.96 -10.72
N GLY A 73 -3.10 13.79 -11.14
CA GLY A 73 -2.25 12.71 -11.59
C GLY A 73 -1.60 11.88 -10.49
N ASN A 74 -1.94 12.11 -9.23
CA ASN A 74 -1.31 11.41 -8.12
C ASN A 74 -1.79 9.96 -8.03
N PHE A 75 -0.86 9.06 -7.74
CA PHE A 75 -1.15 7.66 -7.45
C PHE A 75 -0.38 7.19 -6.23
N ARG A 76 -0.85 6.11 -5.62
CA ARG A 76 -0.21 5.55 -4.43
C ARG A 76 -0.56 4.07 -4.27
N PHE A 77 0.47 3.25 -4.02
CA PHE A 77 0.34 1.86 -3.60
C PHE A 77 1.01 1.69 -2.25
N SER A 78 0.26 1.26 -1.26
CA SER A 78 0.76 1.04 0.10
C SER A 78 0.76 -0.44 0.44
N GLY A 79 1.43 -0.80 1.52
CA GLY A 79 1.40 -2.16 2.04
C GLY A 79 2.13 -3.16 1.17
N LEU A 80 3.17 -2.73 0.44
CA LEU A 80 3.92 -3.60 -0.46
C LEU A 80 5.00 -4.37 0.29
N ASP A 81 5.23 -5.61 -0.13
CA ASP A 81 6.26 -6.47 0.45
C ASP A 81 7.64 -5.92 0.11
N PRO A 82 8.47 -5.58 1.12
CA PRO A 82 9.80 -5.04 0.86
C PRO A 82 10.75 -6.06 0.24
N ASN A 83 10.42 -7.33 0.28
CA ASN A 83 11.26 -8.40 -0.27
C ASN A 83 10.86 -8.82 -1.68
N SER A 84 9.87 -8.16 -2.27
CA SER A 84 9.41 -8.42 -3.64
C SER A 84 9.86 -7.34 -4.60
N ASP A 85 10.07 -7.74 -5.84
CA ASP A 85 10.29 -6.81 -6.95
C ASP A 85 8.95 -6.49 -7.61
N TYR A 86 8.78 -5.23 -8.01
CA TYR A 86 7.55 -4.76 -8.65
C TYR A 86 7.87 -4.02 -9.94
N GLU A 87 6.92 -4.05 -10.87
CA GLU A 87 6.93 -3.25 -12.09
C GLU A 87 5.73 -2.31 -12.06
N VAL A 88 5.96 -1.03 -12.40
CA VAL A 88 4.93 0.01 -12.35
C VAL A 88 4.89 0.71 -13.70
N HIS A 89 3.69 0.86 -14.26
CA HIS A 89 3.48 1.67 -15.47
C HIS A 89 2.09 2.29 -15.44
N ALA A 90 1.88 3.31 -16.25
CA ALA A 90 0.59 3.99 -16.38
C ALA A 90 0.08 3.91 -17.82
N GLU A 91 -1.24 3.94 -17.96
CA GLU A 91 -1.91 3.95 -19.27
C GLU A 91 -3.08 4.93 -19.24
N LYS A 92 -3.27 5.63 -20.35
CA LYS A 92 -4.48 6.43 -20.57
C LYS A 92 -4.74 6.57 -22.06
N GLU A 93 -5.93 6.14 -22.50
CA GLU A 93 -6.39 6.32 -23.89
C GLU A 93 -5.39 5.85 -24.94
N GLY A 94 -4.75 4.71 -24.68
CA GLY A 94 -3.76 4.12 -25.55
C GLY A 94 -2.34 4.63 -25.38
N ALA A 95 -2.13 5.72 -24.66
CA ALA A 95 -0.80 6.16 -24.26
C ALA A 95 -0.30 5.33 -23.09
N LYS A 96 0.98 5.01 -23.08
CA LYS A 96 1.60 4.21 -22.02
C LYS A 96 2.89 4.88 -21.54
N SER A 97 3.17 4.74 -20.25
CA SER A 97 4.47 5.11 -19.71
C SER A 97 5.46 3.96 -19.86
N GLN A 98 6.74 4.28 -19.70
CA GLN A 98 7.75 3.24 -19.52
C GLN A 98 7.44 2.47 -18.23
N THR A 99 7.82 1.20 -18.22
CA THR A 99 7.77 0.39 -17.01
C THR A 99 8.93 0.77 -16.11
N ARG A 100 8.62 1.06 -14.84
CA ARG A 100 9.61 1.38 -13.82
C ARG A 100 9.72 0.20 -12.87
N ASN A 101 10.93 -0.15 -12.53
CA ASN A 101 11.20 -1.26 -11.62
C ASN A 101 11.39 -0.78 -10.20
N VAL A 102 10.80 -1.48 -9.24
CA VAL A 102 11.02 -1.28 -7.81
C VAL A 102 11.69 -2.55 -7.30
N SER A 103 12.96 -2.44 -6.97
CA SER A 103 13.76 -3.58 -6.56
C SER A 103 13.59 -3.87 -5.07
N SER A 104 13.63 -5.16 -4.71
CA SER A 104 13.71 -5.57 -3.30
C SER A 104 15.00 -5.11 -2.63
N PHE A 105 16.04 -4.82 -3.41
CA PHE A 105 17.29 -4.27 -2.89
C PHE A 105 17.20 -2.78 -2.58
N ASP A 106 16.16 -2.10 -3.04
CA ASP A 106 15.93 -0.70 -2.69
C ASP A 106 15.40 -0.64 -1.25
N THR A 107 16.22 -0.10 -0.35
CA THR A 107 15.90 -0.07 1.08
C THR A 107 14.95 1.04 1.49
N ARG A 108 14.59 1.93 0.55
CA ARG A 108 13.65 3.00 0.85
C ARG A 108 12.25 2.42 1.07
N MET A 109 11.57 2.90 2.11
CA MET A 109 10.20 2.47 2.40
C MET A 109 9.15 3.35 1.70
N ASP A 110 9.53 4.54 1.27
CA ASP A 110 8.69 5.46 0.51
C ASP A 110 9.41 5.79 -0.80
N ILE A 111 8.92 5.23 -1.90
CA ILE A 111 9.55 5.35 -3.20
C ILE A 111 8.67 6.22 -4.09
N VAL A 112 9.24 7.32 -4.60
CA VAL A 112 8.53 8.25 -5.48
C VAL A 112 8.95 8.00 -6.93
N LEU A 113 7.97 7.70 -7.78
CA LEU A 113 8.17 7.47 -9.20
C LEU A 113 7.22 8.36 -9.99
N ASN A 114 7.77 9.19 -10.87
CA ASN A 114 6.94 9.92 -11.84
C ASN A 114 6.87 9.12 -13.13
N LEU A 115 5.66 8.94 -13.64
CA LEU A 115 5.40 8.15 -14.83
C LEU A 115 5.01 9.08 -15.97
N LYS A 116 5.81 9.08 -17.04
CA LYS A 116 5.57 9.94 -18.19
C LYS A 116 4.93 9.13 -19.31
N LEU A 117 3.73 9.54 -19.71
CA LEU A 117 3.01 8.88 -20.80
C LEU A 117 3.62 9.27 -22.15
N ALA A 118 3.90 8.25 -22.97
CA ALA A 118 4.27 8.45 -24.36
C ALA A 118 3.01 8.37 -25.23
N PRO A 119 2.90 9.20 -26.29
CA PRO A 119 1.75 9.15 -27.18
C PRO A 119 1.62 7.79 -27.81
N LYS A 120 0.37 7.40 -28.10
CA LYS A 120 0.11 6.17 -28.85
C LYS A 120 0.77 6.26 -30.23
N LYS A 121 1.55 5.23 -30.56
CA LYS A 121 2.07 5.08 -31.91
C LYS A 121 0.92 4.73 -32.84
N GLY A 122 0.52 5.68 -33.64
CA GLY A 122 -0.57 5.51 -34.61
C GLY A 122 -0.04 5.27 -35.99
#